data_84fe546b572befdc8c2de99815dda366
#
_entry.id   84fe546b572befdc8c2de99815dda366
#
_cell.length_a   1.000
_cell.length_b   1.000
_cell.length_c   1.000
_cell.angle_alpha   90.00
_cell.angle_beta   90.00
_cell.angle_gamma   90.00
#
_symmetry.space_group_name_H-M   'P 1'
#
loop_
_entity.id
_entity.type
_entity.pdbx_description
1 polymer ?
#
loop_
_entity_poly.entity_id
_entity_poly.type
_entity_poly.pdbx_seq_one_letter_code
_entity_poly.pdbx_strand_id
1 'polypeptide(L)'
;MATQRELIRAKSNGVCWYCGLHLPEKGWHIDHFEPVLRTTTYKSKSNDFGKIPSSIKKLIGSGMQKPQNHTLDNMVPSCAPCNLFKSVLSIEEFRREISLQVNRARKTSVNFRTAERFGLIKEITQPVVFWFEQN
;
A
#
# COMPACT_ATOMS: atom_id res chain seq x y z
N MET A 1 -3.99 16.48 24.35
CA MET A 1 -2.89 16.27 23.39
C MET A 1 -3.37 15.39 22.22
N ALA A 2 -2.96 15.73 21.01
CA ALA A 2 -3.31 14.95 19.85
C ALA A 2 -2.63 13.56 19.88
N THR A 3 -3.36 12.53 19.52
CA THR A 3 -2.81 11.18 19.38
C THR A 3 -1.87 11.12 18.17
N GLN A 4 -1.00 10.11 18.14
CA GLN A 4 -0.14 9.86 16.99
C GLN A 4 -0.96 9.77 15.70
N ARG A 5 -2.10 9.11 15.77
CA ARG A 5 -2.99 8.91 14.63
C ARG A 5 -3.56 10.24 14.12
N GLU A 6 -3.96 11.12 15.01
CA GLU A 6 -4.44 12.46 14.66
C GLU A 6 -3.36 13.33 14.04
N LEU A 7 -2.14 13.27 14.55
CA LEU A 7 -0.99 13.97 13.99
C LEU A 7 -0.68 13.53 12.57
N ILE A 8 -0.73 12.22 12.31
CA ILE A 8 -0.50 11.67 10.98
C ILE A 8 -1.62 12.08 10.02
N ARG A 9 -2.88 11.98 10.44
CA ARG A 9 -4.03 12.40 9.62
C ARG A 9 -3.93 13.89 9.24
N ALA A 10 -3.46 14.72 10.16
CA ALA A 10 -3.32 16.16 9.93
C ALA A 10 -2.28 16.51 8.87
N LYS A 11 -1.33 15.64 8.56
CA LYS A 11 -0.32 15.87 7.51
C LYS A 11 -0.93 16.16 6.12
N SER A 12 -2.12 15.63 5.87
CA SER A 12 -2.83 15.77 4.60
C SER A 12 -4.23 16.37 4.77
N ASN A 13 -4.50 17.00 5.89
CA ASN A 13 -5.83 17.56 6.18
C ASN A 13 -6.99 16.55 6.01
N GLY A 14 -6.74 15.28 6.37
CA GLY A 14 -7.77 14.23 6.34
C GLY A 14 -8.00 13.57 4.99
N VAL A 15 -7.11 13.76 4.02
CA VAL A 15 -7.18 13.05 2.73
C VAL A 15 -6.09 11.98 2.63
N CYS A 16 -6.25 11.05 1.71
CA CYS A 16 -5.22 10.04 1.45
C CYS A 16 -3.96 10.69 0.87
N TRP A 17 -2.80 10.34 1.41
CA TRP A 17 -1.51 10.86 0.97
C TRP A 17 -1.24 10.60 -0.51
N TYR A 18 -1.75 9.48 -1.03
CA TYR A 18 -1.50 9.04 -2.41
C TYR A 18 -2.57 9.48 -3.40
N CYS A 19 -3.83 9.11 -3.19
CA CYS A 19 -4.90 9.38 -4.14
C CYS A 19 -5.70 10.66 -3.86
N GLY A 20 -5.55 11.26 -2.68
CA GLY A 20 -6.21 12.50 -2.31
C GLY A 20 -7.70 12.38 -1.96
N LEU A 21 -8.26 11.19 -1.91
CA LEU A 21 -9.65 11.00 -1.50
C LEU A 21 -9.79 11.21 0.00
N HIS A 22 -10.94 11.73 0.44
CA HIS A 22 -11.24 11.91 1.84
C HIS A 22 -11.14 10.60 2.60
N LEU A 23 -10.39 10.62 3.72
CA LEU A 23 -10.28 9.48 4.60
C LEU A 23 -11.54 9.35 5.46
N PRO A 24 -12.09 8.13 5.63
CA PRO A 24 -13.18 7.91 6.57
C PRO A 24 -12.68 8.13 8.01
N GLU A 25 -13.60 8.28 8.96
CA GLU A 25 -13.23 8.37 10.37
C GLU A 25 -12.54 7.10 10.86
N LYS A 26 -12.98 5.95 10.37
CA LYS A 26 -12.44 4.62 10.70
C LYS A 26 -12.09 3.88 9.42
N GLY A 27 -11.09 2.99 9.51
CA GLY A 27 -10.70 2.13 8.39
C GLY A 27 -9.63 2.71 7.48
N TRP A 28 -9.10 3.88 7.78
CA TRP A 28 -7.90 4.37 7.10
C TRP A 28 -6.65 3.83 7.80
N HIS A 29 -5.53 3.80 7.10
CA HIS A 29 -4.29 3.19 7.57
C HIS A 29 -3.17 4.21 7.72
N ILE A 30 -2.25 3.90 8.63
CA ILE A 30 -0.94 4.56 8.70
C ILE A 30 0.00 3.72 7.85
N ASP A 31 0.48 4.30 6.75
CA ASP A 31 1.44 3.65 5.88
C ASP A 31 2.85 4.17 6.14
N HIS A 32 3.84 3.29 5.99
CA HIS A 32 5.23 3.71 5.94
C HIS A 32 5.57 4.07 4.51
N PHE A 33 5.90 5.34 4.26
CA PHE A 33 6.23 5.82 2.93
C PHE A 33 7.40 5.02 2.34
N GLU A 34 8.48 4.89 3.10
CA GLU A 34 9.53 3.91 2.84
C GLU A 34 9.24 2.66 3.66
N PRO A 35 9.15 1.47 3.03
CA PRO A 35 8.74 0.26 3.72
C PRO A 35 9.68 -0.15 4.86
N VAL A 36 9.10 -0.67 5.95
CA VAL A 36 9.87 -1.28 7.06
C VAL A 36 10.19 -2.75 6.81
N LEU A 37 9.56 -3.38 5.84
CA LEU A 37 9.71 -4.79 5.45
C LEU A 37 9.62 -5.73 6.66
N ARG A 38 8.39 -6.15 6.95
CA ARG A 38 8.13 -7.09 8.05
C ARG A 38 8.47 -8.51 7.64
N THR A 39 9.08 -9.25 8.54
CA THR A 39 9.28 -10.67 8.37
C THR A 39 7.94 -11.37 8.48
N THR A 40 7.48 -12.03 7.40
CA THR A 40 6.28 -12.86 7.46
C THR A 40 6.64 -14.20 8.07
N THR A 41 6.10 -14.48 9.26
CA THR A 41 6.10 -15.84 9.79
C THR A 41 5.05 -16.64 9.02
N TYR A 42 5.48 -17.62 8.23
CA TYR A 42 4.59 -18.64 7.72
C TYR A 42 4.05 -19.44 8.88
N LYS A 43 2.85 -19.18 9.30
CA LYS A 43 2.09 -20.14 10.12
C LYS A 43 1.62 -21.23 9.17
N SER A 44 2.45 -22.25 8.99
CA SER A 44 2.01 -23.48 8.33
C SER A 44 0.82 -24.05 9.11
N LYS A 45 -0.30 -24.22 8.44
CA LYS A 45 -1.46 -24.91 9.00
C LYS A 45 -1.31 -26.43 8.99
N SER A 46 -0.20 -26.94 8.46
CA SER A 46 0.08 -28.37 8.45
C SER A 46 0.93 -28.74 9.67
N ASN A 47 0.40 -29.64 10.48
CA ASN A 47 1.08 -30.18 11.67
C ASN A 47 2.30 -31.06 11.35
N ASP A 48 2.74 -31.12 10.09
CA ASP A 48 3.71 -32.12 9.62
C ASP A 48 5.11 -31.58 9.33
N PHE A 49 5.36 -30.29 9.49
CA PHE A 49 6.72 -29.82 9.39
C PHE A 49 7.35 -29.74 10.79
N GLY A 50 8.33 -30.61 11.02
CA GLY A 50 9.07 -30.70 12.26
C GLY A 50 9.48 -29.36 12.83
N LYS A 51 9.69 -29.33 14.15
CA LYS A 51 10.00 -28.14 14.93
C LYS A 51 11.01 -27.25 14.21
N ILE A 52 10.60 -25.99 13.91
CA ILE A 52 11.50 -24.98 13.39
C ILE A 52 12.67 -24.81 14.38
N PRO A 53 13.93 -24.96 13.93
CA PRO A 53 15.11 -24.81 14.81
C PRO A 53 15.09 -23.46 15.54
N SER A 54 15.48 -23.44 16.78
CA SER A 54 15.51 -22.23 17.63
C SER A 54 16.31 -21.08 17.00
N SER A 55 17.33 -21.40 16.21
CA SER A 55 18.13 -20.44 15.46
C SER A 55 17.32 -19.68 14.40
N ILE A 56 16.35 -20.36 13.77
CA ILE A 56 15.46 -19.75 12.77
C ILE A 56 14.35 -18.95 13.46
N LYS A 57 13.87 -19.39 14.63
CA LYS A 57 12.89 -18.62 15.42
C LYS A 57 13.41 -17.26 15.84
N LYS A 58 14.72 -17.13 16.13
CA LYS A 58 15.35 -15.85 16.46
C LYS A 58 15.41 -14.90 15.26
N LEU A 59 15.58 -15.43 14.04
CA LEU A 59 15.59 -14.62 12.81
C LEU A 59 14.19 -14.19 12.40
N ILE A 60 13.16 -15.01 12.66
CA ILE A 60 11.78 -14.78 12.31
C ILE A 60 11.09 -13.82 13.32
N GLY A 61 11.60 -13.72 14.55
CA GLY A 61 10.97 -12.99 15.66
C GLY A 61 11.24 -11.50 15.71
N SER A 62 12.07 -10.91 14.85
CA SER A 62 12.50 -9.52 14.96
C SER A 62 11.54 -8.50 14.32
N GLY A 63 10.53 -8.92 13.59
CA GLY A 63 9.43 -8.11 13.06
C GLY A 63 9.77 -7.18 11.91
N MET A 64 10.77 -6.33 11.99
CA MET A 64 11.09 -5.32 10.97
C MET A 64 12.52 -5.51 10.44
N GLN A 65 12.66 -5.58 9.09
CA GLN A 65 13.97 -5.64 8.44
C GLN A 65 14.63 -4.26 8.32
N LYS A 66 13.82 -3.19 8.25
CA LYS A 66 14.28 -1.80 8.16
C LYS A 66 13.67 -0.97 9.29
N PRO A 67 14.03 -1.21 10.55
CA PRO A 67 13.45 -0.51 11.69
C PRO A 67 13.76 0.99 11.69
N GLN A 68 14.81 1.43 11.02
CA GLN A 68 15.13 2.85 10.85
C GLN A 68 14.03 3.63 10.10
N ASN A 69 13.19 2.94 9.33
CA ASN A 69 12.05 3.54 8.62
C ASN A 69 10.79 3.64 9.47
N HIS A 70 10.82 3.11 10.69
CA HIS A 70 9.70 3.20 11.62
C HIS A 70 9.77 4.50 12.44
N THR A 71 9.54 5.61 11.76
CA THR A 71 9.56 6.95 12.35
C THR A 71 8.28 7.71 12.01
N LEU A 72 7.92 8.67 12.84
CA LEU A 72 6.73 9.51 12.61
C LEU A 72 6.82 10.25 11.27
N ASP A 73 8.01 10.70 10.88
CA ASP A 73 8.23 11.41 9.63
C ASP A 73 7.95 10.52 8.40
N ASN A 74 8.20 9.23 8.53
CA ASN A 74 7.95 8.24 7.47
C ASN A 74 6.53 7.67 7.50
N MET A 75 5.69 8.07 8.43
CA MET A 75 4.31 7.63 8.54
C MET A 75 3.38 8.62 7.87
N VAL A 76 2.55 8.12 6.95
CA VAL A 76 1.60 8.94 6.20
C VAL A 76 0.20 8.34 6.25
N PRO A 77 -0.86 9.16 6.16
CA PRO A 77 -2.22 8.64 6.17
C PRO A 77 -2.59 8.11 4.78
N SER A 78 -3.15 6.90 4.75
CA SER A 78 -3.55 6.24 3.50
C SER A 78 -4.94 5.65 3.61
N CYS A 79 -5.69 5.72 2.52
CA CYS A 79 -6.92 4.94 2.42
C CYS A 79 -6.59 3.45 2.33
N ALA A 80 -7.54 2.59 2.69
CA ALA A 80 -7.33 1.15 2.67
C ALA A 80 -6.94 0.61 1.28
N PRO A 81 -7.61 1.02 0.17
CA PRO A 81 -7.20 0.56 -1.16
C PRO A 81 -5.76 0.91 -1.53
N CYS A 82 -5.31 2.14 -1.29
CA CYS A 82 -3.94 2.53 -1.60
C CYS A 82 -2.93 1.79 -0.73
N ASN A 83 -3.22 1.62 0.55
CA ASN A 83 -2.34 0.88 1.46
C ASN A 83 -2.17 -0.57 1.04
N LEU A 84 -3.26 -1.24 0.70
CA LEU A 84 -3.24 -2.63 0.22
C LEU A 84 -2.48 -2.76 -1.10
N PHE A 85 -2.73 -1.86 -2.03
CA PHE A 85 -2.09 -1.91 -3.35
C PHE A 85 -0.61 -1.62 -3.28
N LYS A 86 -0.22 -0.58 -2.54
CA LYS A 86 1.18 -0.21 -2.37
C LYS A 86 1.98 -1.28 -1.63
N SER A 87 1.41 -1.87 -0.57
CA SER A 87 2.09 -2.89 0.23
C SER A 87 3.51 -2.43 0.62
N VAL A 88 4.53 -3.20 0.24
CA VAL A 88 5.95 -2.90 0.52
C VAL A 88 6.68 -2.26 -0.67
N LEU A 89 5.94 -1.81 -1.68
CA LEU A 89 6.55 -1.15 -2.84
C LEU A 89 7.14 0.20 -2.47
N SER A 90 8.22 0.58 -3.13
CA SER A 90 8.70 1.96 -3.12
C SER A 90 7.69 2.86 -3.85
N ILE A 91 7.83 4.18 -3.70
CA ILE A 91 6.91 5.11 -4.36
C ILE A 91 6.98 4.99 -5.89
N GLU A 92 8.14 4.78 -6.47
CA GLU A 92 8.30 4.63 -7.91
C GLU A 92 7.79 3.29 -8.42
N GLU A 93 7.97 2.23 -7.66
CA GLU A 93 7.34 0.94 -7.96
C GLU A 93 5.81 1.02 -7.89
N PHE A 94 5.28 1.71 -6.89
CA PHE A 94 3.84 1.96 -6.77
C PHE A 94 3.31 2.76 -7.96
N ARG A 95 3.98 3.84 -8.34
CA ARG A 95 3.64 4.65 -9.53
C ARG A 95 3.59 3.79 -10.79
N ARG A 96 4.60 2.96 -10.99
CA ARG A 96 4.69 2.04 -12.13
C ARG A 96 3.52 1.06 -12.15
N GLU A 97 3.22 0.45 -11.01
CA GLU A 97 2.11 -0.51 -10.90
C GLU A 97 0.76 0.14 -11.22
N ILE A 98 0.52 1.36 -10.75
CA ILE A 98 -0.70 2.10 -11.09
C ILE A 98 -0.78 2.36 -12.61
N SER A 99 0.31 2.75 -13.23
CA SER A 99 0.35 3.05 -14.66
C SER A 99 0.03 1.84 -15.55
N LEU A 100 0.20 0.63 -15.05
CA LEU A 100 -0.07 -0.61 -15.77
C LEU A 100 -1.51 -1.11 -15.64
N GLN A 101 -2.35 -0.47 -14.82
CA GLN A 101 -3.65 -1.03 -14.46
C GLN A 101 -4.64 -1.09 -15.64
N VAL A 102 -4.66 -0.09 -16.51
CA VAL A 102 -5.55 -0.09 -17.68
C VAL A 102 -5.19 -1.25 -18.63
N ASN A 103 -3.91 -1.46 -18.90
CA ASN A 103 -3.47 -2.58 -19.74
C ASN A 103 -3.78 -3.94 -19.13
N ARG A 104 -3.62 -4.07 -17.80
CA ARG A 104 -3.96 -5.31 -17.09
C ARG A 104 -5.45 -5.57 -17.12
N ALA A 105 -6.29 -4.55 -16.90
CA ALA A 105 -7.74 -4.68 -17.00
C ALA A 105 -8.17 -5.12 -18.40
N ARG A 106 -7.57 -4.54 -19.44
CA ARG A 106 -7.87 -4.93 -20.82
C ARG A 106 -7.53 -6.39 -21.11
N LYS A 107 -6.43 -6.90 -20.55
CA LYS A 107 -6.01 -8.30 -20.73
C LYS A 107 -6.86 -9.30 -19.96
N THR A 108 -7.33 -8.94 -18.79
CA THR A 108 -7.94 -9.87 -17.82
C THR A 108 -9.46 -9.78 -17.76
N SER A 109 -10.06 -8.67 -18.18
CA SER A 109 -11.50 -8.42 -18.00
C SER A 109 -12.22 -8.37 -19.34
N VAL A 110 -13.12 -9.33 -19.56
CA VAL A 110 -14.05 -9.31 -20.70
C VAL A 110 -14.95 -8.09 -20.62
N ASN A 111 -15.41 -7.74 -19.43
CA ASN A 111 -16.26 -6.58 -19.20
C ASN A 111 -15.56 -5.28 -19.62
N PHE A 112 -14.31 -5.12 -19.24
CA PHE A 112 -13.51 -3.95 -19.62
C PHE A 112 -13.38 -3.84 -21.16
N ARG A 113 -12.99 -4.94 -21.83
CA ARG A 113 -12.85 -4.95 -23.30
C ARG A 113 -14.16 -4.66 -24.01
N THR A 114 -15.28 -5.19 -23.51
CA THR A 114 -16.60 -4.96 -24.06
C THR A 114 -16.99 -3.49 -23.92
N ALA A 115 -16.84 -2.92 -22.73
CA ALA A 115 -17.14 -1.51 -22.48
C ALA A 115 -16.30 -0.58 -23.37
N GLU A 116 -15.02 -0.92 -23.57
CA GLU A 116 -14.11 -0.17 -24.45
C GLU A 116 -14.57 -0.21 -25.91
N ARG A 117 -14.95 -1.41 -26.43
CA ARG A 117 -15.44 -1.55 -27.80
C ARG A 117 -16.70 -0.76 -28.08
N PHE A 118 -17.60 -0.67 -27.10
CA PHE A 118 -18.85 0.08 -27.23
C PHE A 118 -18.73 1.55 -26.85
N GLY A 119 -17.51 2.03 -26.61
CA GLY A 119 -17.26 3.43 -26.34
C GLY A 119 -17.73 3.93 -24.98
N LEU A 120 -18.01 3.02 -24.02
CA LEU A 120 -18.48 3.38 -22.68
C LEU A 120 -17.32 3.84 -21.78
N ILE A 121 -16.10 3.45 -22.11
CA ILE A 121 -14.88 3.90 -21.42
C ILE A 121 -13.85 4.30 -22.46
N LYS A 122 -13.00 5.26 -22.07
CA LYS A 122 -11.92 5.74 -22.90
C LYS A 122 -10.64 5.80 -22.06
N GLU A 123 -9.54 5.25 -22.60
CA GLU A 123 -8.25 5.33 -21.96
C GLU A 123 -7.71 6.77 -22.02
N ILE A 124 -7.28 7.28 -20.87
CA ILE A 124 -6.59 8.56 -20.77
C ILE A 124 -5.13 8.25 -20.43
N THR A 125 -4.23 8.60 -21.35
CA THR A 125 -2.80 8.47 -21.10
C THR A 125 -2.28 9.73 -20.45
N GLN A 126 -1.91 9.62 -19.17
CA GLN A 126 -1.33 10.72 -18.40
C GLN A 126 -0.37 10.17 -17.34
N PRO A 127 0.60 10.96 -16.89
CA PRO A 127 1.46 10.54 -15.79
C PRO A 127 0.66 10.30 -14.51
N VAL A 128 1.08 9.31 -13.73
CA VAL A 128 0.54 9.10 -12.39
C VAL A 128 1.14 10.13 -11.45
N VAL A 129 0.31 11.00 -10.90
CA VAL A 129 0.72 12.04 -9.96
C VAL A 129 0.01 11.82 -8.64
N PHE A 130 0.80 11.66 -7.57
CA PHE A 130 0.25 11.48 -6.24
C PHE A 130 -0.18 12.81 -5.62
N TRP A 131 -1.13 12.74 -4.68
CA TRP A 131 -1.60 13.92 -3.99
C TRP A 131 -0.46 14.70 -3.32
N PHE A 132 0.46 14.01 -2.64
CA PHE A 132 1.56 14.66 -1.93
C PHE A 132 2.54 15.39 -2.86
N GLU A 133 2.58 15.03 -4.13
CA GLU A 133 3.44 15.67 -5.13
C GLU A 133 2.88 17.02 -5.60
N GLN A 134 1.58 17.26 -5.39
CA GLN A 134 0.87 18.47 -5.79
C GLN A 134 0.66 19.46 -4.64
N ASN A 135 0.90 19.02 -3.41
CA ASN A 135 0.54 19.81 -2.22
C ASN A 135 1.69 20.01 -1.24
#